data_d91eeb5a40e508872231928670b6dcaf
#
_entry.id   d91eeb5a40e508872231928670b6dcaf
#
_cell.length_a   1.000
_cell.length_b   1.000
_cell.length_c   1.000
_cell.angle_alpha   90.00
_cell.angle_beta   90.00
_cell.angle_gamma   90.00
#
_symmetry.space_group_name_H-M   'P 1'
#
loop_
_entity.id
_entity.type
_entity.pdbx_description
1 polymer ?
#
loop_
_entity_poly.entity_id
_entity_poly.type
_entity_poly.pdbx_seq_one_letter_code
_entity_poly.pdbx_strand_id
1 'polypeptide(L)'
;MKKNKEKEKNTNPYHKEYGVFSNSIHALKSMLSYSHRFIPVIIISIVCAPIMQYLWSFISKFVIDMITTGQSVTALALLMIGFTVIQITATMLNLYGNSFFHIYIGARFRQMGLKNRKIMSVDYGYLEDKDFMDCYQKAGNACNNNNNGIEGMMRGIVRLLTLIPIIVVGIAILGTMNIFIVIAILICSVLQFVVTNKTNAYCKKKVWDPLAPWWRRHNYLSYTTSDFEAAKDIRMFGIADWLTEKFRMLNKERYAAQKKNSRIWAVSAVINAVLWAGVQAAVYVWLLYSVVTGSMTIGNFTLYLASSMTFFDYANQLLTAVSDLLARSREYDDFRSFMDADCGDKDDSGIDVPQCDSYEFTFRNVSFKYPKAEKYALKNVNITLNAGERLAVVGLNGAGKSTFIKLLLRLYEVTEGEILLNGVNIKQYNKHSYYKIFSPAFQEVELFAFPLYMNVSMSSADKSDKEKARQCVIDSGLENKLSELEKGMDTEILKIVYDDGVD
;
A
#
# COMPACT_ATOMS: atom_id res chain seq x y z
N MET A 1 -11.75 -16.06 36.76
CA MET A 1 -10.42 -15.70 36.24
C MET A 1 -10.59 -14.90 34.95
N LYS A 2 -10.61 -13.57 35.03
CA LYS A 2 -10.62 -12.67 33.89
C LYS A 2 -9.19 -12.63 33.31
N LYS A 3 -8.95 -13.32 32.19
CA LYS A 3 -7.72 -13.14 31.41
C LYS A 3 -7.80 -11.77 30.73
N ASN A 4 -6.99 -10.86 31.20
CA ASN A 4 -6.63 -9.64 30.48
C ASN A 4 -6.17 -10.03 29.08
N LYS A 5 -6.93 -9.66 28.05
CA LYS A 5 -6.41 -9.51 26.70
C LYS A 5 -5.63 -8.17 26.71
N GLU A 6 -4.37 -8.23 27.09
CA GLU A 6 -3.44 -7.20 26.68
C GLU A 6 -3.44 -7.21 25.15
N LYS A 7 -4.08 -6.21 24.57
CA LYS A 7 -3.77 -5.77 23.21
C LYS A 7 -2.27 -5.48 23.24
N GLU A 8 -1.47 -6.20 22.49
CA GLU A 8 -0.14 -5.75 22.12
C GLU A 8 -0.33 -4.35 21.54
N LYS A 9 -0.11 -3.35 22.36
CA LYS A 9 -0.01 -1.97 21.90
C LYS A 9 1.16 -1.96 20.95
N ASN A 10 0.91 -1.58 19.72
CA ASN A 10 1.95 -1.29 18.75
C ASN A 10 2.86 -0.24 19.42
N THR A 11 4.07 -0.65 19.82
CA THR A 11 4.98 0.18 20.62
C THR A 11 5.69 1.23 19.77
N ASN A 12 5.48 1.24 18.46
CA ASN A 12 6.08 2.21 17.56
C ASN A 12 5.48 3.60 17.80
N PRO A 13 6.28 4.61 18.20
CA PRO A 13 5.82 5.95 18.57
C PRO A 13 5.17 6.71 17.40
N TYR A 14 5.48 6.32 16.15
CA TYR A 14 4.93 6.94 14.95
C TYR A 14 3.62 6.32 14.49
N HIS A 15 3.20 5.18 15.06
CA HIS A 15 1.96 4.53 14.67
C HIS A 15 0.74 5.19 15.32
N LYS A 16 -0.23 5.59 14.47
CA LYS A 16 -1.53 6.14 14.88
C LYS A 16 -2.66 5.28 14.32
N GLU A 17 -3.66 5.00 15.13
CA GLU A 17 -4.88 4.33 14.66
C GLU A 17 -5.92 5.39 14.30
N TYR A 18 -6.43 5.33 13.07
CA TYR A 18 -7.54 6.15 12.58
C TYR A 18 -8.79 5.27 12.48
N GLY A 19 -9.96 5.80 12.77
CA GLY A 19 -11.19 5.03 12.61
C GLY A 19 -11.48 4.69 11.14
N VAL A 20 -12.12 3.54 10.89
CA VAL A 20 -12.48 3.08 9.52
C VAL A 20 -13.23 4.15 8.74
N PHE A 21 -14.14 4.88 9.39
CA PHE A 21 -14.87 5.97 8.76
C PHE A 21 -13.96 7.13 8.32
N SER A 22 -13.00 7.52 9.18
CA SER A 22 -11.99 8.54 8.85
C SER A 22 -11.14 8.12 7.66
N ASN A 23 -10.69 6.85 7.65
CA ASN A 23 -9.93 6.28 6.54
C ASN A 23 -10.73 6.22 5.24
N SER A 24 -12.02 5.88 5.34
CA SER A 24 -12.91 5.86 4.17
C SER A 24 -13.07 7.25 3.56
N ILE A 25 -13.29 8.28 4.38
CA ILE A 25 -13.40 9.66 3.90
C ILE A 25 -12.09 10.12 3.27
N HIS A 26 -10.95 9.81 3.91
CA HIS A 26 -9.63 10.19 3.38
C HIS A 26 -9.34 9.50 2.04
N ALA A 27 -9.65 8.21 1.92
CA ALA A 27 -9.50 7.45 0.68
C ALA A 27 -10.39 8.01 -0.44
N LEU A 28 -11.67 8.31 -0.15
CA LEU A 28 -12.59 8.94 -1.11
C LEU A 28 -12.11 10.32 -1.55
N LYS A 29 -11.65 11.17 -0.62
CA LYS A 29 -11.07 12.48 -0.96
C LYS A 29 -9.85 12.32 -1.86
N SER A 30 -8.99 11.34 -1.60
CA SER A 30 -7.82 11.05 -2.42
C SER A 30 -8.22 10.66 -3.86
N MET A 31 -9.24 9.81 -4.03
CA MET A 31 -9.75 9.42 -5.34
C MET A 31 -10.35 10.61 -6.09
N LEU A 32 -11.20 11.40 -5.41
CA LEU A 32 -11.84 12.57 -6.00
C LEU A 32 -10.82 13.65 -6.40
N SER A 33 -9.77 13.84 -5.61
CA SER A 33 -8.70 14.77 -5.93
C SER A 33 -7.84 14.32 -7.12
N TYR A 34 -7.83 13.01 -7.43
CA TYR A 34 -7.18 12.48 -8.61
C TYR A 34 -8.06 12.62 -9.86
N SER A 35 -9.35 12.26 -9.77
CA SER A 35 -10.29 12.36 -10.90
C SER A 35 -11.74 12.49 -10.44
N HIS A 36 -12.41 13.58 -10.84
CA HIS A 36 -13.85 13.76 -10.60
C HIS A 36 -14.72 12.81 -11.44
N ARG A 37 -14.21 12.20 -12.52
CA ARG A 37 -14.90 11.20 -13.32
C ARG A 37 -15.29 9.93 -12.55
N PHE A 38 -14.76 9.79 -11.34
CA PHE A 38 -15.07 8.68 -10.45
C PHE A 38 -16.54 8.68 -9.97
N ILE A 39 -17.14 9.86 -9.76
CA ILE A 39 -18.52 10.00 -9.24
C ILE A 39 -19.55 9.33 -10.18
N PRO A 40 -19.64 9.70 -11.49
CA PRO A 40 -20.62 9.07 -12.38
C PRO A 40 -20.40 7.57 -12.51
N VAL A 41 -19.16 7.10 -12.47
CA VAL A 41 -18.83 5.67 -12.52
C VAL A 41 -19.42 4.91 -11.34
N ILE A 42 -19.28 5.43 -10.12
CA ILE A 42 -19.89 4.80 -8.93
C ILE A 42 -21.41 4.80 -9.06
N ILE A 43 -22.03 5.92 -9.45
CA ILE A 43 -23.48 6.03 -9.55
C ILE A 43 -24.02 4.98 -10.55
N ILE A 44 -23.39 4.87 -11.72
CA ILE A 44 -23.74 3.85 -12.71
C ILE A 44 -23.65 2.44 -12.09
N SER A 45 -22.55 2.13 -11.41
CA SER A 45 -22.35 0.83 -10.78
C SER A 45 -23.41 0.54 -9.70
N ILE A 46 -23.77 1.53 -8.87
CA ILE A 46 -24.80 1.43 -7.83
C ILE A 46 -26.17 1.10 -8.43
N VAL A 47 -26.55 1.78 -9.53
CA VAL A 47 -27.86 1.59 -10.18
C VAL A 47 -27.92 0.30 -10.97
N CYS A 48 -26.86 -0.02 -11.72
CA CYS A 48 -26.84 -1.21 -12.57
C CYS A 48 -26.71 -2.52 -11.78
N ALA A 49 -26.06 -2.50 -10.61
CA ALA A 49 -25.78 -3.70 -9.84
C ALA A 49 -27.04 -4.50 -9.46
N PRO A 50 -28.07 -3.95 -8.82
CA PRO A 50 -29.27 -4.72 -8.49
C PRO A 50 -30.05 -5.18 -9.74
N ILE A 51 -30.08 -4.38 -10.80
CA ILE A 51 -30.72 -4.76 -12.08
C ILE A 51 -30.07 -6.04 -12.62
N MET A 52 -28.75 -6.05 -12.74
CA MET A 52 -28.02 -7.20 -13.26
C MET A 52 -28.26 -8.48 -12.44
N GLN A 53 -28.49 -8.36 -11.13
CA GLN A 53 -28.59 -9.52 -10.25
C GLN A 53 -30.03 -10.07 -10.15
N TYR A 54 -31.04 -9.22 -10.16
CA TYR A 54 -32.44 -9.67 -9.96
C TYR A 54 -33.26 -9.71 -11.24
N LEU A 55 -32.84 -9.05 -12.31
CA LEU A 55 -33.63 -8.99 -13.56
C LEU A 55 -33.99 -10.39 -14.09
N TRP A 56 -33.04 -11.34 -14.01
CA TRP A 56 -33.27 -12.71 -14.45
C TRP A 56 -34.37 -13.42 -13.62
N SER A 57 -34.46 -13.14 -12.34
CA SER A 57 -35.52 -13.68 -11.48
C SER A 57 -36.92 -13.16 -11.91
N PHE A 58 -37.00 -11.87 -12.28
CA PHE A 58 -38.23 -11.27 -12.81
C PHE A 58 -38.60 -11.83 -14.19
N ILE A 59 -37.63 -12.02 -15.09
CA ILE A 59 -37.86 -12.64 -16.39
C ILE A 59 -38.48 -14.00 -16.19
N SER A 60 -37.91 -14.86 -15.35
CA SER A 60 -38.42 -16.21 -15.09
C SER A 60 -39.87 -16.19 -14.60
N LYS A 61 -40.23 -15.27 -13.70
CA LYS A 61 -41.60 -15.08 -13.25
C LYS A 61 -42.52 -14.72 -14.39
N PHE A 62 -42.23 -13.65 -15.15
CA PHE A 62 -43.13 -13.14 -16.19
C PHE A 62 -43.30 -14.14 -17.33
N VAL A 63 -42.26 -14.85 -17.71
CA VAL A 63 -42.33 -15.89 -18.74
C VAL A 63 -43.27 -17.01 -18.29
N ILE A 64 -43.13 -17.51 -17.06
CA ILE A 64 -44.00 -18.57 -16.53
C ILE A 64 -45.46 -18.10 -16.39
N ASP A 65 -45.68 -16.90 -15.85
CA ASP A 65 -47.05 -16.35 -15.73
C ASP A 65 -47.72 -16.17 -17.09
N MET A 66 -47.00 -15.72 -18.15
CA MET A 66 -47.52 -15.60 -19.51
C MET A 66 -47.86 -16.95 -20.16
N ILE A 67 -47.02 -17.98 -19.92
CA ILE A 67 -47.27 -19.34 -20.42
C ILE A 67 -48.50 -19.93 -19.73
N THR A 68 -48.60 -19.79 -18.41
CA THR A 68 -49.71 -20.34 -17.62
C THR A 68 -51.06 -19.64 -17.90
N THR A 69 -51.02 -18.36 -18.30
CA THR A 69 -52.22 -17.58 -18.68
C THR A 69 -52.58 -17.67 -20.18
N GLY A 70 -51.79 -18.44 -20.95
CA GLY A 70 -52.08 -18.66 -22.38
C GLY A 70 -51.89 -17.42 -23.27
N GLN A 71 -50.96 -16.51 -22.91
CA GLN A 71 -50.65 -15.32 -23.69
C GLN A 71 -50.02 -15.68 -25.06
N SER A 72 -50.09 -14.74 -26.02
CA SER A 72 -49.55 -14.94 -27.35
C SER A 72 -48.01 -15.09 -27.36
N VAL A 73 -47.53 -15.94 -28.28
CA VAL A 73 -46.08 -16.14 -28.49
C VAL A 73 -45.36 -14.83 -28.84
N THR A 74 -46.06 -13.94 -29.58
CA THR A 74 -45.52 -12.63 -29.95
C THR A 74 -45.33 -11.73 -28.74
N ALA A 75 -46.25 -11.72 -27.78
CA ALA A 75 -46.12 -10.96 -26.52
C ALA A 75 -44.94 -11.48 -25.66
N LEU A 76 -44.79 -12.82 -25.60
CA LEU A 76 -43.67 -13.45 -24.93
C LEU A 76 -42.32 -13.07 -25.57
N ALA A 77 -42.24 -13.10 -26.91
CA ALA A 77 -41.02 -12.72 -27.61
C ALA A 77 -40.65 -11.25 -27.37
N LEU A 78 -41.62 -10.33 -27.42
CA LEU A 78 -41.39 -8.91 -27.13
C LEU A 78 -40.92 -8.68 -25.70
N LEU A 79 -41.49 -9.37 -24.73
CA LEU A 79 -41.06 -9.31 -23.34
C LEU A 79 -39.61 -9.77 -23.18
N MET A 80 -39.26 -10.92 -23.76
CA MET A 80 -37.89 -11.45 -23.72
C MET A 80 -36.90 -10.51 -24.39
N ILE A 81 -37.23 -9.92 -25.53
CA ILE A 81 -36.40 -8.92 -26.22
C ILE A 81 -36.19 -7.71 -25.30
N GLY A 82 -37.27 -7.17 -24.70
CA GLY A 82 -37.20 -6.02 -23.81
C GLY A 82 -36.28 -6.24 -22.62
N PHE A 83 -36.44 -7.36 -21.92
CA PHE A 83 -35.56 -7.72 -20.78
C PHE A 83 -34.10 -7.95 -21.20
N THR A 84 -33.90 -8.59 -22.38
CA THR A 84 -32.52 -8.80 -22.90
C THR A 84 -31.85 -7.48 -23.21
N VAL A 85 -32.56 -6.52 -23.80
CA VAL A 85 -32.02 -5.17 -24.06
C VAL A 85 -31.66 -4.47 -22.76
N ILE A 86 -32.53 -4.53 -21.73
CA ILE A 86 -32.22 -3.95 -20.41
C ILE A 86 -30.98 -4.61 -19.81
N GLN A 87 -30.87 -5.94 -19.83
CA GLN A 87 -29.74 -6.69 -19.31
C GLN A 87 -28.43 -6.33 -20.04
N ILE A 88 -28.45 -6.28 -21.36
CA ILE A 88 -27.28 -5.90 -22.15
C ILE A 88 -26.87 -4.47 -21.82
N THR A 89 -27.84 -3.54 -21.77
CA THR A 89 -27.56 -2.13 -21.47
C THR A 89 -26.95 -1.99 -20.10
N ALA A 90 -27.53 -2.62 -19.05
CA ALA A 90 -26.99 -2.58 -17.70
C ALA A 90 -25.58 -3.20 -17.61
N THR A 91 -25.37 -4.31 -18.34
CA THR A 91 -24.05 -4.96 -18.40
C THR A 91 -23.02 -4.07 -19.09
N MET A 92 -23.35 -3.46 -20.23
CA MET A 92 -22.47 -2.55 -20.95
C MET A 92 -22.10 -1.32 -20.11
N LEU A 93 -23.07 -0.73 -19.41
CA LEU A 93 -22.83 0.39 -18.50
C LEU A 93 -21.92 -0.01 -17.34
N ASN A 94 -22.11 -1.19 -16.78
CA ASN A 94 -21.26 -1.70 -15.70
C ASN A 94 -19.84 -2.00 -16.20
N LEU A 95 -19.69 -2.62 -17.37
CA LEU A 95 -18.37 -2.85 -17.98
C LEU A 95 -17.66 -1.54 -18.29
N TYR A 96 -18.41 -0.54 -18.82
CA TYR A 96 -17.86 0.81 -18.98
C TYR A 96 -17.39 1.40 -17.64
N GLY A 97 -18.21 1.30 -16.59
CA GLY A 97 -17.81 1.71 -15.25
C GLY A 97 -16.53 1.01 -14.75
N ASN A 98 -16.45 -0.30 -14.93
CA ASN A 98 -15.28 -1.08 -14.53
C ASN A 98 -14.02 -0.77 -15.37
N SER A 99 -14.15 -0.24 -16.58
CA SER A 99 -12.99 0.19 -17.38
C SER A 99 -12.21 1.34 -16.74
N PHE A 100 -12.81 2.08 -15.81
CA PHE A 100 -12.15 3.14 -15.02
C PHE A 100 -11.31 2.64 -13.85
N PHE A 101 -10.98 1.34 -13.81
CA PHE A 101 -10.11 0.77 -12.75
C PHE A 101 -8.75 1.48 -12.64
N HIS A 102 -8.27 2.10 -13.72
CA HIS A 102 -7.04 2.90 -13.74
C HIS A 102 -7.07 4.08 -12.76
N ILE A 103 -8.27 4.57 -12.37
CA ILE A 103 -8.40 5.66 -11.38
C ILE A 103 -7.88 5.20 -10.01
N TYR A 104 -8.15 3.95 -9.60
CA TYR A 104 -7.63 3.41 -8.35
C TYR A 104 -6.10 3.33 -8.36
N ILE A 105 -5.56 2.83 -9.49
CA ILE A 105 -4.12 2.71 -9.70
C ILE A 105 -3.46 4.09 -9.69
N GLY A 106 -4.01 5.05 -10.45
CA GLY A 106 -3.48 6.40 -10.52
C GLY A 106 -3.53 7.14 -9.18
N ALA A 107 -4.64 7.01 -8.44
CA ALA A 107 -4.75 7.56 -7.08
C ALA A 107 -3.71 6.95 -6.12
N ARG A 108 -3.47 5.62 -6.21
CA ARG A 108 -2.43 4.94 -5.44
C ARG A 108 -1.03 5.44 -5.79
N PHE A 109 -0.69 5.54 -7.08
CA PHE A 109 0.61 6.05 -7.51
C PHE A 109 0.84 7.49 -7.08
N ARG A 110 -0.20 8.34 -7.09
CA ARG A 110 -0.12 9.69 -6.53
C ARG A 110 0.24 9.67 -5.04
N GLN A 111 -0.41 8.80 -4.24
CA GLN A 111 -0.09 8.67 -2.82
C GLN A 111 1.33 8.11 -2.60
N MET A 112 1.76 7.17 -3.43
CA MET A 112 3.14 6.67 -3.43
C MET A 112 4.15 7.79 -3.74
N GLY A 113 3.84 8.65 -4.70
CA GLY A 113 4.66 9.82 -5.00
C GLY A 113 4.76 10.80 -3.81
N LEU A 114 3.64 11.06 -3.12
CA LEU A 114 3.65 11.90 -1.91
C LEU A 114 4.48 11.27 -0.78
N LYS A 115 4.36 9.94 -0.58
CA LYS A 115 5.19 9.20 0.38
C LYS A 115 6.67 9.31 0.04
N ASN A 116 7.04 9.12 -1.24
CA ASN A 116 8.43 9.20 -1.67
C ASN A 116 8.97 10.63 -1.55
N ARG A 117 8.17 11.64 -1.88
CA ARG A 117 8.56 13.04 -1.66
C ARG A 117 8.82 13.31 -0.18
N LYS A 118 7.95 12.82 0.72
CA LYS A 118 8.13 13.01 2.16
C LYS A 118 9.43 12.40 2.66
N ILE A 119 9.76 11.13 2.31
CA ILE A 119 11.00 10.50 2.80
C ILE A 119 12.26 11.22 2.30
N MET A 120 12.20 11.87 1.14
CA MET A 120 13.33 12.65 0.61
C MET A 120 13.50 14.00 1.31
N SER A 121 12.48 14.48 2.06
CA SER A 121 12.51 15.77 2.75
C SER A 121 12.60 15.67 4.28
N VAL A 122 12.56 14.46 4.87
CA VAL A 122 12.69 14.29 6.32
C VAL A 122 14.11 14.59 6.80
N ASP A 123 14.25 15.01 8.04
CA ASP A 123 15.55 15.18 8.66
C ASP A 123 16.33 13.88 8.72
N TYR A 124 17.63 13.98 8.45
CA TYR A 124 18.53 12.83 8.33
C TYR A 124 18.50 11.90 9.55
N GLY A 125 18.33 12.43 10.75
CA GLY A 125 18.25 11.65 11.98
C GLY A 125 17.11 10.64 12.02
N TYR A 126 16.00 10.91 11.32
CA TYR A 126 14.88 9.95 11.21
C TYR A 126 15.21 8.76 10.32
N LEU A 127 16.08 8.92 9.32
CA LEU A 127 16.51 7.83 8.44
C LEU A 127 17.34 6.77 9.19
N GLU A 128 17.97 7.12 10.29
CA GLU A 128 18.69 6.20 11.16
C GLU A 128 17.80 5.68 12.33
N ASP A 129 16.59 6.22 12.53
CA ASP A 129 15.64 5.70 13.54
C ASP A 129 14.90 4.47 13.01
N LYS A 130 15.19 3.33 13.66
CA LYS A 130 14.56 2.04 13.30
C LYS A 130 13.02 2.09 13.34
N ASP A 131 12.44 2.75 14.35
CA ASP A 131 10.98 2.81 14.51
C ASP A 131 10.34 3.64 13.39
N PHE A 132 11.01 4.72 12.97
CA PHE A 132 10.59 5.53 11.84
C PHE A 132 10.72 4.77 10.52
N MET A 133 11.85 4.08 10.29
CA MET A 133 12.05 3.27 9.09
C MET A 133 11.09 2.09 9.01
N ASP A 134 10.73 1.47 10.14
CA ASP A 134 9.67 0.46 10.19
C ASP A 134 8.30 1.06 9.80
N CYS A 135 8.00 2.28 10.22
CA CYS A 135 6.79 3.01 9.82
C CYS A 135 6.80 3.30 8.31
N TYR A 136 7.91 3.78 7.76
CA TYR A 136 8.10 4.00 6.32
C TYR A 136 7.91 2.72 5.50
N GLN A 137 8.50 1.60 5.95
CA GLN A 137 8.37 0.31 5.26
C GLN A 137 6.93 -0.19 5.25
N LYS A 138 6.20 -0.08 6.37
CA LYS A 138 4.78 -0.42 6.46
C LYS A 138 3.93 0.45 5.53
N ALA A 139 4.20 1.76 5.49
CA ALA A 139 3.55 2.67 4.56
C ALA A 139 3.86 2.30 3.09
N GLY A 140 5.07 1.84 2.79
CA GLY A 140 5.45 1.29 1.49
C GLY A 140 4.63 0.06 1.12
N ASN A 141 4.48 -0.89 2.05
CA ASN A 141 3.67 -2.10 1.84
C ASN A 141 2.20 -1.76 1.55
N ALA A 142 1.65 -0.72 2.20
CA ALA A 142 0.31 -0.22 1.92
C ALA A 142 0.14 0.37 0.51
N CYS A 143 1.24 0.81 -0.13
CA CYS A 143 1.25 1.36 -1.49
C CYS A 143 1.49 0.32 -2.59
N ASN A 144 2.09 -0.84 -2.28
CA ASN A 144 2.68 -1.75 -3.28
C ASN A 144 1.74 -2.81 -3.84
N ASN A 145 0.46 -2.86 -3.42
CA ASN A 145 -0.44 -3.94 -3.79
C ASN A 145 -1.77 -3.40 -4.33
N ASN A 146 -2.32 -4.09 -5.37
CA ASN A 146 -3.58 -3.71 -6.00
C ASN A 146 -4.82 -4.07 -5.17
N ASN A 147 -4.73 -5.01 -4.23
CA ASN A 147 -5.86 -5.51 -3.46
C ASN A 147 -5.83 -5.14 -1.97
N ASN A 148 -4.70 -4.61 -1.50
CA ASN A 148 -4.45 -4.28 -0.10
C ASN A 148 -4.18 -2.79 0.06
N GLY A 149 -4.01 -2.34 1.30
CA GLY A 149 -3.60 -0.97 1.60
C GLY A 149 -4.50 0.09 0.96
N ILE A 150 -3.90 1.02 0.26
CA ILE A 150 -4.59 2.19 -0.31
C ILE A 150 -5.63 1.78 -1.35
N GLU A 151 -5.23 1.00 -2.36
CA GLU A 151 -6.13 0.59 -3.43
C GLU A 151 -7.20 -0.38 -2.92
N GLY A 152 -6.82 -1.31 -2.02
CA GLY A 152 -7.77 -2.21 -1.36
C GLY A 152 -8.84 -1.48 -0.57
N MET A 153 -8.47 -0.40 0.13
CA MET A 153 -9.42 0.46 0.84
C MET A 153 -10.40 1.15 -0.12
N MET A 154 -9.90 1.75 -1.20
CA MET A 154 -10.71 2.41 -2.22
C MET A 154 -11.70 1.45 -2.87
N ARG A 155 -11.24 0.28 -3.31
CA ARG A 155 -12.08 -0.77 -3.91
C ARG A 155 -13.10 -1.32 -2.92
N GLY A 156 -12.70 -1.49 -1.66
CA GLY A 156 -13.58 -1.96 -0.58
C GLY A 156 -14.77 -1.03 -0.35
N ILE A 157 -14.55 0.28 -0.35
CA ILE A 157 -15.60 1.29 -0.22
C ILE A 157 -16.61 1.18 -1.38
N VAL A 158 -16.11 1.16 -2.62
CA VAL A 158 -16.98 1.06 -3.81
C VAL A 158 -17.75 -0.25 -3.82
N ARG A 159 -17.10 -1.36 -3.44
CA ARG A 159 -17.78 -2.65 -3.30
C ARG A 159 -18.93 -2.59 -2.29
N LEU A 160 -18.75 -1.97 -1.14
CA LEU A 160 -19.84 -1.79 -0.17
C LEU A 160 -20.98 -0.94 -0.74
N LEU A 161 -20.65 0.17 -1.41
CA LEU A 161 -21.64 1.05 -2.03
C LEU A 161 -22.47 0.33 -3.13
N THR A 162 -21.91 -0.66 -3.82
CA THR A 162 -22.61 -1.46 -4.81
C THR A 162 -23.41 -2.62 -4.21
N LEU A 163 -22.93 -3.20 -3.09
CA LEU A 163 -23.62 -4.31 -2.41
C LEU A 163 -24.88 -3.87 -1.65
N ILE A 164 -24.87 -2.70 -1.05
CA ILE A 164 -26.01 -2.19 -0.26
C ILE A 164 -27.31 -2.13 -1.10
N PRO A 165 -27.35 -1.55 -2.30
CA PRO A 165 -28.58 -1.55 -3.13
C PRO A 165 -29.06 -2.94 -3.50
N ILE A 166 -28.15 -3.88 -3.77
CA ILE A 166 -28.51 -5.27 -4.07
C ILE A 166 -29.24 -5.91 -2.89
N ILE A 167 -28.74 -5.69 -1.66
CA ILE A 167 -29.37 -6.18 -0.44
C ILE A 167 -30.73 -5.52 -0.21
N VAL A 168 -30.83 -4.20 -0.39
CA VAL A 168 -32.10 -3.45 -0.23
C VAL A 168 -33.17 -3.99 -1.19
N VAL A 169 -32.83 -4.19 -2.47
CA VAL A 169 -33.75 -4.75 -3.47
C VAL A 169 -34.13 -6.20 -3.10
N GLY A 170 -33.17 -7.01 -2.65
CA GLY A 170 -33.43 -8.37 -2.18
C GLY A 170 -34.40 -8.42 -1.00
N ILE A 171 -34.23 -7.55 -0.01
CA ILE A 171 -35.15 -7.40 1.13
C ILE A 171 -36.54 -6.98 0.63
N ALA A 172 -36.63 -6.04 -0.31
CA ALA A 172 -37.89 -5.59 -0.86
C ALA A 172 -38.64 -6.74 -1.59
N ILE A 173 -37.93 -7.53 -2.41
CA ILE A 173 -38.53 -8.66 -3.13
C ILE A 173 -39.00 -9.74 -2.15
N LEU A 174 -38.11 -10.22 -1.29
CA LEU A 174 -38.39 -11.33 -0.38
C LEU A 174 -39.32 -10.92 0.77
N GLY A 175 -39.30 -9.65 1.17
CA GLY A 175 -40.19 -9.11 2.20
C GLY A 175 -41.65 -9.11 1.80
N THR A 176 -41.98 -9.00 0.49
CA THR A 176 -43.35 -9.16 -0.01
C THR A 176 -43.88 -10.59 0.12
N MET A 177 -42.97 -11.56 0.22
CA MET A 177 -43.30 -12.96 0.42
C MET A 177 -43.51 -13.30 1.89
N ASN A 178 -42.42 -13.22 2.66
CA ASN A 178 -42.39 -13.50 4.08
C ASN A 178 -41.13 -12.96 4.74
N ILE A 179 -41.29 -12.01 5.65
CA ILE A 179 -40.13 -11.39 6.36
C ILE A 179 -39.33 -12.39 7.19
N PHE A 180 -39.96 -13.47 7.71
CA PHE A 180 -39.24 -14.47 8.49
C PHE A 180 -38.19 -15.22 7.66
N ILE A 181 -38.41 -15.40 6.36
CA ILE A 181 -37.44 -16.03 5.46
C ILE A 181 -36.21 -15.11 5.28
N VAL A 182 -36.45 -13.81 5.11
CA VAL A 182 -35.34 -12.83 5.05
C VAL A 182 -34.49 -12.92 6.32
N ILE A 183 -35.14 -12.94 7.49
CA ILE A 183 -34.47 -13.05 8.79
C ILE A 183 -33.67 -14.37 8.88
N ALA A 184 -34.27 -15.49 8.47
CA ALA A 184 -33.59 -16.80 8.48
C ALA A 184 -32.33 -16.82 7.59
N ILE A 185 -32.41 -16.24 6.38
CA ILE A 185 -31.29 -16.11 5.48
C ILE A 185 -30.19 -15.25 6.12
N LEU A 186 -30.55 -14.10 6.70
CA LEU A 186 -29.58 -13.20 7.36
C LEU A 186 -28.90 -13.88 8.56
N ILE A 187 -29.65 -14.60 9.40
CA ILE A 187 -29.07 -15.38 10.51
C ILE A 187 -28.08 -16.41 9.99
N CYS A 188 -28.46 -17.16 8.95
CA CYS A 188 -27.56 -18.15 8.36
C CYS A 188 -26.29 -17.52 7.76
N SER A 189 -26.41 -16.38 7.09
CA SER A 189 -25.28 -15.63 6.55
C SER A 189 -24.34 -15.17 7.68
N VAL A 190 -24.88 -14.69 8.81
CA VAL A 190 -24.08 -14.34 9.99
C VAL A 190 -23.37 -15.57 10.58
N LEU A 191 -24.05 -16.72 10.67
CA LEU A 191 -23.44 -17.96 11.15
C LEU A 191 -22.28 -18.39 10.25
N GLN A 192 -22.46 -18.37 8.93
CA GLN A 192 -21.38 -18.68 7.98
C GLN A 192 -20.20 -17.71 8.10
N PHE A 193 -20.50 -16.43 8.25
CA PHE A 193 -19.48 -15.40 8.47
C PHE A 193 -18.67 -15.66 9.76
N VAL A 194 -19.34 -16.03 10.84
CA VAL A 194 -18.67 -16.40 12.12
C VAL A 194 -17.79 -17.63 11.94
N VAL A 195 -18.27 -18.68 11.25
CA VAL A 195 -17.49 -19.88 10.94
C VAL A 195 -16.24 -19.52 10.14
N THR A 196 -16.40 -18.76 9.08
CA THR A 196 -15.31 -18.32 8.20
C THR A 196 -14.28 -17.48 8.96
N ASN A 197 -14.70 -16.51 9.77
CA ASN A 197 -13.80 -15.67 10.56
C ASN A 197 -13.06 -16.46 11.65
N LYS A 198 -13.70 -17.41 12.32
CA LYS A 198 -13.04 -18.31 13.27
C LYS A 198 -12.01 -19.20 12.56
N THR A 199 -12.34 -19.70 11.38
CA THR A 199 -11.41 -20.48 10.53
C THR A 199 -10.20 -19.65 10.15
N ASN A 200 -10.40 -18.43 9.67
CA ASN A 200 -9.33 -17.49 9.36
C ASN A 200 -8.41 -17.23 10.56
N ALA A 201 -8.98 -16.91 11.71
CA ALA A 201 -8.23 -16.65 12.94
C ALA A 201 -7.44 -17.89 13.40
N TYR A 202 -8.04 -19.08 13.28
CA TYR A 202 -7.39 -20.35 13.61
C TYR A 202 -6.23 -20.65 12.64
N CYS A 203 -6.44 -20.49 11.33
CA CYS A 203 -5.40 -20.68 10.31
C CYS A 203 -4.25 -19.70 10.53
N LYS A 204 -4.55 -18.42 10.80
CA LYS A 204 -3.53 -17.44 11.13
C LYS A 204 -2.67 -17.91 12.30
N LYS A 205 -3.28 -18.19 13.45
CA LYS A 205 -2.57 -18.56 14.69
C LYS A 205 -1.82 -19.90 14.61
N LYS A 206 -2.39 -20.91 13.93
CA LYS A 206 -1.88 -22.29 13.96
C LYS A 206 -1.10 -22.73 12.72
N VAL A 207 -1.17 -21.94 11.63
CA VAL A 207 -0.50 -22.25 10.37
C VAL A 207 0.45 -21.13 9.97
N TRP A 208 -0.04 -19.88 9.89
CA TRP A 208 0.73 -18.79 9.30
C TRP A 208 1.68 -18.08 10.26
N ASP A 209 1.26 -17.81 11.50
CA ASP A 209 2.13 -17.15 12.49
C ASP A 209 3.39 -18.00 12.79
N PRO A 210 3.30 -19.35 12.94
CA PRO A 210 4.50 -20.19 13.11
C PRO A 210 5.44 -20.20 11.90
N LEU A 211 4.99 -19.80 10.72
CA LEU A 211 5.80 -19.70 9.50
C LEU A 211 6.61 -18.40 9.37
N ALA A 212 6.52 -17.48 10.30
CA ALA A 212 7.29 -16.24 10.25
C ALA A 212 8.82 -16.46 10.10
N PRO A 213 9.47 -17.45 10.79
CA PRO A 213 10.88 -17.75 10.57
C PRO A 213 11.16 -18.32 9.17
N TRP A 214 10.21 -19.04 8.59
CA TRP A 214 10.29 -19.55 7.23
C TRP A 214 10.39 -18.40 6.21
N TRP A 215 9.56 -17.37 6.35
CA TRP A 215 9.56 -16.20 5.46
C TRP A 215 10.91 -15.48 5.46
N ARG A 216 11.53 -15.32 6.65
CA ARG A 216 12.87 -14.71 6.75
C ARG A 216 13.92 -15.53 6.01
N ARG A 217 13.94 -16.87 6.21
CA ARG A 217 14.89 -17.78 5.54
C ARG A 217 14.67 -17.80 4.03
N HIS A 218 13.41 -17.87 3.60
CA HIS A 218 13.06 -17.85 2.18
C HIS A 218 13.47 -16.55 1.49
N ASN A 219 13.13 -15.40 2.09
CA ASN A 219 13.47 -14.11 1.52
C ASN A 219 14.99 -13.91 1.45
N TYR A 220 15.73 -14.31 2.49
CA TYR A 220 17.20 -14.27 2.47
C TYR A 220 17.77 -15.10 1.33
N LEU A 221 17.37 -16.37 1.19
CA LEU A 221 17.84 -17.22 0.11
C LEU A 221 17.43 -16.69 -1.27
N SER A 222 16.20 -16.21 -1.42
CA SER A 222 15.69 -15.65 -2.67
C SER A 222 16.49 -14.41 -3.07
N TYR A 223 16.75 -13.52 -2.13
CA TYR A 223 17.56 -12.33 -2.35
C TYR A 223 18.99 -12.72 -2.76
N THR A 224 19.68 -13.55 -1.96
CA THR A 224 21.06 -13.96 -2.21
C THR A 224 21.23 -14.66 -3.55
N THR A 225 20.26 -15.46 -3.98
CA THR A 225 20.37 -16.18 -5.28
C THR A 225 20.05 -15.32 -6.49
N SER A 226 19.35 -14.20 -6.31
CA SER A 226 19.04 -13.23 -7.37
C SER A 226 19.97 -12.02 -7.37
N ASP A 227 20.85 -11.91 -6.37
CA ASP A 227 21.82 -10.84 -6.27
C ASP A 227 23.02 -11.09 -7.19
N PHE A 228 23.33 -10.10 -8.04
CA PHE A 228 24.47 -10.18 -8.95
C PHE A 228 25.82 -10.19 -8.21
N GLU A 229 25.92 -9.60 -7.03
CA GLU A 229 27.15 -9.62 -6.22
C GLU A 229 27.51 -11.06 -5.81
N ALA A 230 26.51 -11.85 -5.37
CA ALA A 230 26.70 -13.25 -5.00
C ALA A 230 26.91 -14.19 -6.21
N ALA A 231 26.63 -13.74 -7.42
CA ALA A 231 26.66 -14.58 -8.62
C ALA A 231 28.04 -15.17 -8.92
N LYS A 232 29.12 -14.43 -8.63
CA LYS A 232 30.52 -14.88 -8.80
C LYS A 232 30.84 -16.03 -7.85
N ASP A 233 30.51 -15.86 -6.56
CA ASP A 233 30.78 -16.84 -5.51
C ASP A 233 29.98 -18.14 -5.72
N ILE A 234 28.72 -18.01 -6.10
CA ILE A 234 27.87 -19.18 -6.40
C ILE A 234 28.48 -20.03 -7.52
N ARG A 235 29.01 -19.38 -8.56
CA ARG A 235 29.65 -20.09 -9.70
C ARG A 235 31.01 -20.64 -9.35
N MET A 236 31.87 -19.83 -8.73
CA MET A 236 33.22 -20.23 -8.38
C MET A 236 33.26 -21.40 -7.41
N PHE A 237 32.40 -21.41 -6.42
CA PHE A 237 32.34 -22.47 -5.42
C PHE A 237 31.36 -23.60 -5.78
N GLY A 238 30.66 -23.52 -6.91
CA GLY A 238 29.74 -24.56 -7.39
C GLY A 238 28.60 -24.87 -6.44
N ILE A 239 28.14 -23.87 -5.64
CA ILE A 239 27.16 -24.09 -4.55
C ILE A 239 25.71 -24.03 -5.00
N ALA A 240 25.42 -23.94 -6.30
CA ALA A 240 24.06 -23.84 -6.84
C ALA A 240 23.15 -25.00 -6.40
N ASP A 241 23.67 -26.27 -6.45
CA ASP A 241 22.91 -27.45 -6.03
C ASP A 241 22.61 -27.44 -4.54
N TRP A 242 23.54 -26.99 -3.73
CA TRP A 242 23.34 -26.84 -2.30
C TRP A 242 22.26 -25.80 -1.97
N LEU A 243 22.28 -24.65 -2.62
CA LEU A 243 21.24 -23.61 -2.46
C LEU A 243 19.88 -24.12 -2.94
N THR A 244 19.84 -24.83 -4.06
CA THR A 244 18.61 -25.47 -4.58
C THR A 244 18.02 -26.47 -3.56
N GLU A 245 18.88 -27.29 -2.93
CA GLU A 245 18.41 -28.23 -1.90
C GLU A 245 17.86 -27.48 -0.67
N LYS A 246 18.47 -26.36 -0.27
CA LYS A 246 17.91 -25.52 0.79
C LYS A 246 16.51 -24.99 0.44
N PHE A 247 16.32 -24.51 -0.81
CA PHE A 247 14.99 -24.13 -1.29
C PHE A 247 13.99 -25.29 -1.26
N ARG A 248 14.42 -26.48 -1.69
CA ARG A 248 13.58 -27.68 -1.69
C ARG A 248 13.11 -28.04 -0.27
N MET A 249 14.00 -27.96 0.73
CA MET A 249 13.65 -28.17 2.13
C MET A 249 12.61 -27.14 2.63
N LEU A 250 12.84 -25.84 2.34
CA LEU A 250 11.89 -24.79 2.71
C LEU A 250 10.53 -24.98 2.04
N ASN A 251 10.52 -25.36 0.76
CA ASN A 251 9.27 -25.62 0.04
C ASN A 251 8.49 -26.81 0.63
N LYS A 252 9.17 -27.86 1.14
CA LYS A 252 8.51 -28.95 1.86
C LYS A 252 7.80 -28.46 3.13
N GLU A 253 8.46 -27.60 3.93
CA GLU A 253 7.84 -26.98 5.13
C GLU A 253 6.57 -26.20 4.75
N ARG A 254 6.66 -25.36 3.70
CA ARG A 254 5.53 -24.56 3.21
C ARG A 254 4.39 -25.43 2.70
N TYR A 255 4.72 -26.49 1.95
CA TYR A 255 3.73 -27.41 1.42
C TYR A 255 2.96 -28.12 2.54
N ALA A 256 3.64 -28.56 3.60
CA ALA A 256 3.01 -29.18 4.76
C ALA A 256 2.03 -28.21 5.47
N ALA A 257 2.44 -26.95 5.63
CA ALA A 257 1.59 -25.90 6.19
C ALA A 257 0.39 -25.59 5.28
N GLN A 258 0.59 -25.51 3.97
CA GLN A 258 -0.48 -25.31 3.01
C GLN A 258 -1.47 -26.46 3.00
N LYS A 259 -0.99 -27.71 3.07
CA LYS A 259 -1.85 -28.90 3.19
C LYS A 259 -2.70 -28.86 4.46
N LYS A 260 -2.11 -28.45 5.59
CA LYS A 260 -2.84 -28.26 6.85
C LYS A 260 -3.90 -27.16 6.72
N ASN A 261 -3.55 -26.02 6.12
CA ASN A 261 -4.47 -24.92 5.86
C ASN A 261 -5.67 -25.39 5.01
N SER A 262 -5.40 -26.09 3.90
CA SER A 262 -6.46 -26.58 3.00
C SER A 262 -7.41 -27.57 3.69
N ARG A 263 -6.91 -28.43 4.59
CA ARG A 263 -7.77 -29.34 5.38
C ARG A 263 -8.70 -28.57 6.32
N ILE A 264 -8.20 -27.53 6.99
CA ILE A 264 -9.01 -26.70 7.89
C ILE A 264 -10.11 -25.99 7.10
N TRP A 265 -9.75 -25.43 5.94
CA TRP A 265 -10.70 -24.77 5.04
C TRP A 265 -11.73 -25.75 4.46
N ALA A 266 -11.35 -26.99 4.15
CA ALA A 266 -12.28 -28.01 3.69
C ALA A 266 -13.38 -28.31 4.74
N VAL A 267 -13.01 -28.41 6.02
CA VAL A 267 -13.99 -28.57 7.11
C VAL A 267 -14.94 -27.37 7.18
N SER A 268 -14.39 -26.16 7.12
CA SER A 268 -15.20 -24.93 7.10
C SER A 268 -16.15 -24.88 5.90
N ALA A 269 -15.67 -25.30 4.72
CA ALA A 269 -16.49 -25.34 3.50
C ALA A 269 -17.66 -26.33 3.64
N VAL A 270 -17.44 -27.50 4.23
CA VAL A 270 -18.50 -28.49 4.49
C VAL A 270 -19.56 -27.91 5.46
N ILE A 271 -19.14 -27.28 6.57
CA ILE A 271 -20.07 -26.64 7.51
C ILE A 271 -20.90 -25.56 6.80
N ASN A 272 -20.25 -24.70 6.03
CA ASN A 272 -20.93 -23.64 5.28
C ASN A 272 -21.89 -24.20 4.23
N ALA A 273 -21.52 -25.30 3.54
CA ALA A 273 -22.39 -25.96 2.57
C ALA A 273 -23.63 -26.57 3.23
N VAL A 274 -23.50 -27.18 4.41
CA VAL A 274 -24.63 -27.72 5.18
C VAL A 274 -25.57 -26.60 5.64
N LEU A 275 -25.03 -25.49 6.15
CA LEU A 275 -25.81 -24.33 6.57
C LEU A 275 -26.59 -23.74 5.37
N TRP A 276 -25.91 -23.57 4.22
CA TRP A 276 -26.52 -23.09 2.98
C TRP A 276 -27.63 -24.01 2.49
N ALA A 277 -27.34 -25.31 2.38
CA ALA A 277 -28.32 -26.30 1.92
C ALA A 277 -29.53 -26.39 2.85
N GLY A 278 -29.34 -26.30 4.16
CA GLY A 278 -30.42 -26.31 5.14
C GLY A 278 -31.39 -25.15 4.98
N VAL A 279 -30.86 -23.91 4.81
CA VAL A 279 -31.73 -22.74 4.60
C VAL A 279 -32.42 -22.81 3.24
N GLN A 280 -31.70 -23.20 2.17
CA GLN A 280 -32.31 -23.31 0.84
C GLN A 280 -33.39 -24.41 0.81
N ALA A 281 -33.18 -25.54 1.47
CA ALA A 281 -34.18 -26.60 1.60
C ALA A 281 -35.43 -26.08 2.35
N ALA A 282 -35.27 -25.35 3.44
CA ALA A 282 -36.39 -24.76 4.19
C ALA A 282 -37.19 -23.75 3.33
N VAL A 283 -36.49 -22.86 2.62
CA VAL A 283 -37.12 -21.93 1.67
C VAL A 283 -37.88 -22.69 0.58
N TYR A 284 -37.26 -23.71 -0.02
CA TYR A 284 -37.86 -24.51 -1.07
C TYR A 284 -39.12 -25.23 -0.61
N VAL A 285 -39.06 -25.91 0.56
CA VAL A 285 -40.22 -26.60 1.14
C VAL A 285 -41.37 -25.62 1.42
N TRP A 286 -41.06 -24.46 1.98
CA TRP A 286 -42.09 -23.44 2.26
C TRP A 286 -42.72 -22.89 0.97
N LEU A 287 -41.92 -22.63 -0.07
CA LEU A 287 -42.41 -22.20 -1.38
C LEU A 287 -43.30 -23.24 -2.04
N LEU A 288 -42.89 -24.53 -2.02
CA LEU A 288 -43.69 -25.64 -2.51
C LEU A 288 -45.04 -25.74 -1.79
N TYR A 289 -45.02 -25.68 -0.46
CA TYR A 289 -46.22 -25.67 0.33
C TYR A 289 -47.17 -24.53 -0.06
N SER A 290 -46.62 -23.31 -0.28
CA SER A 290 -47.42 -22.15 -0.71
C SER A 290 -48.03 -22.29 -2.10
N VAL A 291 -47.36 -22.98 -3.02
CA VAL A 291 -47.90 -23.28 -4.37
C VAL A 291 -49.00 -24.34 -4.27
N VAL A 292 -48.77 -25.45 -3.52
CA VAL A 292 -49.72 -26.54 -3.38
C VAL A 292 -51.02 -26.08 -2.70
N THR A 293 -50.92 -25.18 -1.71
CA THR A 293 -52.06 -24.57 -1.04
C THR A 293 -52.79 -23.50 -1.89
N GLY A 294 -52.29 -23.19 -3.06
CA GLY A 294 -52.86 -22.17 -3.95
C GLY A 294 -52.67 -20.72 -3.51
N SER A 295 -51.83 -20.49 -2.47
CA SER A 295 -51.54 -19.16 -1.96
C SER A 295 -50.49 -18.40 -2.80
N MET A 296 -49.86 -19.09 -3.78
CA MET A 296 -48.79 -18.52 -4.62
C MET A 296 -48.88 -19.08 -6.07
N THR A 297 -48.59 -18.22 -7.05
CA THR A 297 -48.44 -18.65 -8.45
C THR A 297 -47.07 -19.33 -8.70
N ILE A 298 -46.99 -20.17 -9.74
CA ILE A 298 -45.75 -20.82 -10.15
C ILE A 298 -44.69 -19.76 -10.55
N GLY A 299 -45.12 -18.65 -11.20
CA GLY A 299 -44.21 -17.54 -11.53
C GLY A 299 -43.63 -16.87 -10.29
N ASN A 300 -44.44 -16.64 -9.24
CA ASN A 300 -43.92 -16.11 -7.98
C ASN A 300 -42.98 -17.11 -7.30
N PHE A 301 -43.25 -18.40 -7.34
CA PHE A 301 -42.34 -19.43 -6.82
C PHE A 301 -40.93 -19.31 -7.44
N THR A 302 -40.83 -19.18 -8.75
CA THR A 302 -39.53 -19.06 -9.45
C THR A 302 -38.83 -17.74 -9.11
N LEU A 303 -39.58 -16.62 -9.03
CA LEU A 303 -39.06 -15.33 -8.61
C LEU A 303 -38.40 -15.42 -7.20
N TYR A 304 -39.17 -15.94 -6.24
CA TYR A 304 -38.69 -15.97 -4.87
C TYR A 304 -37.56 -16.99 -4.63
N LEU A 305 -37.61 -18.14 -5.33
CA LEU A 305 -36.57 -19.14 -5.28
C LEU A 305 -35.22 -18.56 -5.79
N ALA A 306 -35.22 -17.99 -6.98
CA ALA A 306 -34.03 -17.38 -7.56
C ALA A 306 -33.52 -16.18 -6.75
N SER A 307 -34.46 -15.32 -6.30
CA SER A 307 -34.11 -14.14 -5.47
C SER A 307 -33.55 -14.53 -4.11
N SER A 308 -34.01 -15.64 -3.49
CA SER A 308 -33.49 -16.10 -2.21
C SER A 308 -32.02 -16.57 -2.31
N MET A 309 -31.68 -17.28 -3.38
CA MET A 309 -30.30 -17.69 -3.67
C MET A 309 -29.39 -16.47 -3.86
N THR A 310 -29.82 -15.54 -4.72
CA THR A 310 -29.08 -14.29 -4.97
C THR A 310 -28.91 -13.47 -3.68
N PHE A 311 -29.96 -13.29 -2.93
CA PHE A 311 -29.91 -12.52 -1.67
C PHE A 311 -28.95 -13.15 -0.65
N PHE A 312 -28.96 -14.46 -0.50
CA PHE A 312 -28.07 -15.18 0.38
C PHE A 312 -26.60 -14.96 0.00
N ASP A 313 -26.26 -15.08 -1.28
CA ASP A 313 -24.89 -14.88 -1.77
C ASP A 313 -24.41 -13.46 -1.53
N TYR A 314 -25.26 -12.46 -1.81
CA TYR A 314 -24.90 -11.06 -1.59
C TYR A 314 -24.88 -10.66 -0.11
N ALA A 315 -25.69 -11.27 0.75
CA ALA A 315 -25.60 -11.09 2.19
C ALA A 315 -24.24 -11.56 2.74
N ASN A 316 -23.76 -12.74 2.29
CA ASN A 316 -22.43 -13.22 2.65
C ASN A 316 -21.30 -12.34 2.09
N GLN A 317 -21.46 -11.85 0.85
CA GLN A 317 -20.49 -10.93 0.25
C GLN A 317 -20.44 -9.59 0.99
N LEU A 318 -21.57 -9.07 1.47
CA LEU A 318 -21.63 -7.84 2.26
C LEU A 318 -20.85 -7.99 3.58
N LEU A 319 -21.09 -9.07 4.32
CA LEU A 319 -20.39 -9.35 5.57
C LEU A 319 -18.87 -9.51 5.35
N THR A 320 -18.49 -10.19 4.28
CA THR A 320 -17.08 -10.34 3.88
C THR A 320 -16.47 -8.99 3.52
N ALA A 321 -17.17 -8.18 2.72
CA ALA A 321 -16.69 -6.85 2.32
C ALA A 321 -16.49 -5.91 3.51
N VAL A 322 -17.37 -5.97 4.53
CA VAL A 322 -17.18 -5.23 5.77
C VAL A 322 -15.92 -5.69 6.50
N SER A 323 -15.71 -7.02 6.63
CA SER A 323 -14.51 -7.56 7.27
C SER A 323 -13.23 -7.18 6.53
N ASP A 324 -13.26 -7.25 5.21
CA ASP A 324 -12.15 -6.84 4.35
C ASP A 324 -11.85 -5.36 4.52
N LEU A 325 -12.86 -4.50 4.52
CA LEU A 325 -12.69 -3.05 4.71
C LEU A 325 -12.04 -2.73 6.06
N LEU A 326 -12.45 -3.43 7.13
CA LEU A 326 -11.83 -3.31 8.46
C LEU A 326 -10.34 -3.71 8.43
N ALA A 327 -9.98 -4.76 7.69
CA ALA A 327 -8.60 -5.20 7.54
C ALA A 327 -7.78 -4.19 6.73
N ARG A 328 -8.33 -3.70 5.60
CA ARG A 328 -7.67 -2.69 4.76
C ARG A 328 -7.51 -1.34 5.46
N SER A 329 -8.45 -0.98 6.32
CA SER A 329 -8.34 0.23 7.14
C SER A 329 -7.11 0.23 8.03
N ARG A 330 -6.72 -0.94 8.60
CA ARG A 330 -5.50 -1.06 9.40
C ARG A 330 -4.23 -0.88 8.56
N GLU A 331 -4.21 -1.45 7.35
CA GLU A 331 -3.09 -1.24 6.41
C GLU A 331 -3.04 0.23 5.95
N TYR A 332 -4.19 0.89 5.84
CA TYR A 332 -4.28 2.31 5.51
C TYR A 332 -3.81 3.20 6.67
N ASP A 333 -4.00 2.76 7.93
CA ASP A 333 -3.45 3.43 9.10
C ASP A 333 -1.93 3.53 9.03
N ASP A 334 -1.25 2.48 8.57
CA ASP A 334 0.21 2.48 8.40
C ASP A 334 0.68 3.58 7.42
N PHE A 335 -0.03 3.73 6.30
CA PHE A 335 0.26 4.81 5.35
C PHE A 335 0.03 6.20 5.95
N ARG A 336 -1.14 6.42 6.59
CA ARG A 336 -1.46 7.71 7.21
C ARG A 336 -0.55 8.03 8.37
N SER A 337 -0.17 7.05 9.17
CA SER A 337 0.76 7.20 10.27
C SER A 337 2.09 7.78 9.80
N PHE A 338 2.62 7.26 8.69
CA PHE A 338 3.83 7.82 8.08
C PHE A 338 3.59 9.23 7.53
N MET A 339 2.46 9.45 6.81
CA MET A 339 2.18 10.77 6.22
C MET A 339 1.94 11.87 7.27
N ASP A 340 1.38 11.51 8.42
CA ASP A 340 1.05 12.44 9.50
C ASP A 340 2.14 12.48 10.61
N ALA A 341 3.25 11.72 10.45
CA ALA A 341 4.39 11.79 11.35
C ALA A 341 5.06 13.16 11.26
N ASP A 342 5.32 13.79 12.40
CA ASP A 342 6.12 15.02 12.49
C ASP A 342 7.60 14.66 12.35
N CYS A 343 8.20 14.96 11.22
CA CYS A 343 9.54 14.51 10.83
C CYS A 343 10.54 15.65 10.66
N GLY A 344 10.28 16.81 11.25
CA GLY A 344 11.23 17.92 11.18
C GLY A 344 11.21 18.74 9.88
N ASP A 345 10.25 18.50 8.98
CA ASP A 345 10.11 19.19 7.68
C ASP A 345 9.74 20.71 7.80
N LYS A 346 10.15 21.34 8.90
CA LYS A 346 9.81 22.75 9.22
C LYS A 346 10.90 23.75 8.83
N ASP A 347 11.90 23.33 8.09
CA ASP A 347 13.15 24.08 7.94
C ASP A 347 13.17 25.20 6.89
N ASP A 348 12.05 25.52 6.26
CA ASP A 348 11.94 26.67 5.35
C ASP A 348 11.69 28.02 6.09
N SER A 349 11.59 28.01 7.42
CA SER A 349 11.23 29.20 8.22
C SER A 349 12.40 29.99 8.80
N GLY A 350 13.64 29.58 8.58
CA GLY A 350 14.85 30.27 9.06
C GLY A 350 15.25 31.47 8.21
N ILE A 351 16.19 32.27 8.70
CA ILE A 351 16.82 33.36 7.95
C ILE A 351 17.76 32.78 6.88
N ASP A 352 17.82 33.39 5.72
CA ASP A 352 18.80 32.96 4.71
C ASP A 352 20.23 33.24 5.16
N VAL A 353 21.15 32.36 4.82
CA VAL A 353 22.59 32.59 5.06
C VAL A 353 23.03 33.76 4.15
N PRO A 354 23.57 34.83 4.75
CA PRO A 354 24.07 35.93 3.97
C PRO A 354 25.21 35.49 3.05
N GLN A 355 25.23 35.98 1.82
CA GLN A 355 26.38 35.81 0.92
C GLN A 355 27.55 36.61 1.46
N CYS A 356 28.61 35.93 1.90
CA CYS A 356 29.83 36.53 2.40
C CYS A 356 31.03 35.93 1.66
N ASP A 357 32.11 36.72 1.57
CA ASP A 357 33.37 36.25 0.98
C ASP A 357 34.07 35.20 1.86
N SER A 358 33.67 35.12 3.12
CA SER A 358 34.26 34.19 4.09
C SER A 358 33.24 33.73 5.14
N TYR A 359 33.38 32.47 5.57
CA TYR A 359 32.55 31.85 6.57
C TYR A 359 33.44 31.35 7.72
N GLU A 360 33.07 31.68 8.96
CA GLU A 360 33.68 31.20 10.20
C GLU A 360 32.71 30.30 10.94
N PHE A 361 33.15 29.10 11.32
CA PHE A 361 32.34 28.18 12.13
C PHE A 361 32.95 28.08 13.56
N THR A 362 32.11 28.27 14.56
CA THR A 362 32.52 28.12 15.95
C THR A 362 31.68 27.10 16.66
N PHE A 363 32.34 26.05 17.18
CA PHE A 363 31.76 25.06 18.08
C PHE A 363 31.99 25.52 19.53
N ARG A 364 30.90 25.69 20.28
CA ARG A 364 30.94 26.09 21.70
C ARG A 364 30.35 24.99 22.59
N ASN A 365 31.19 24.33 23.39
CA ASN A 365 30.81 23.28 24.31
C ASN A 365 29.92 22.19 23.67
N VAL A 366 30.20 21.84 22.43
CA VAL A 366 29.37 20.92 21.66
C VAL A 366 29.54 19.51 22.18
N SER A 367 28.44 18.92 22.64
CA SER A 367 28.33 17.50 22.95
C SER A 367 27.20 16.89 22.13
N PHE A 368 27.43 15.69 21.63
CA PHE A 368 26.45 14.98 20.83
C PHE A 368 26.35 13.50 21.17
N LYS A 369 25.14 13.03 21.22
CA LYS A 369 24.75 11.66 21.47
C LYS A 369 23.73 11.23 20.44
N TYR A 370 23.99 10.12 19.75
CA TYR A 370 23.03 9.56 18.79
C TYR A 370 21.71 9.17 19.49
N PRO A 371 20.56 9.26 18.80
CA PRO A 371 19.29 8.81 19.36
C PRO A 371 19.40 7.38 19.91
N LYS A 372 18.86 7.15 21.11
CA LYS A 372 18.89 5.84 21.81
C LYS A 372 20.30 5.33 22.21
N ALA A 373 21.38 6.07 21.94
CA ALA A 373 22.71 5.70 22.42
C ALA A 373 22.93 6.14 23.89
N GLU A 374 23.69 5.37 24.67
CA GLU A 374 24.03 5.71 26.05
C GLU A 374 25.23 6.62 26.12
N LYS A 375 26.19 6.50 25.21
CA LYS A 375 27.47 7.19 25.20
C LYS A 375 27.47 8.39 24.26
N TYR A 376 28.21 9.43 24.66
CA TYR A 376 28.47 10.55 23.78
C TYR A 376 29.41 10.13 22.64
N ALA A 377 29.06 10.53 21.41
CA ALA A 377 29.95 10.42 20.25
C ALA A 377 30.97 11.58 20.19
N LEU A 378 30.53 12.75 20.62
CA LEU A 378 31.40 13.93 20.86
C LEU A 378 31.07 14.54 22.23
N LYS A 379 32.08 15.03 22.94
CA LYS A 379 31.88 15.62 24.25
C LYS A 379 32.74 16.90 24.43
N ASN A 380 32.06 17.99 24.75
CA ASN A 380 32.65 19.29 25.07
C ASN A 380 33.65 19.78 24.01
N VAL A 381 33.28 19.70 22.74
CA VAL A 381 34.11 20.17 21.62
C VAL A 381 34.04 21.69 21.53
N ASN A 382 35.23 22.32 21.59
CA ASN A 382 35.42 23.76 21.43
C ASN A 382 36.46 23.98 20.34
N ILE A 383 36.04 24.49 19.18
CA ILE A 383 36.91 24.76 18.04
C ILE A 383 36.32 25.87 17.19
N THR A 384 37.18 26.72 16.64
CA THR A 384 36.83 27.71 15.62
C THR A 384 37.53 27.34 14.32
N LEU A 385 36.78 27.31 13.24
CA LEU A 385 37.26 27.10 11.87
C LEU A 385 37.23 28.45 11.18
N ASN A 386 38.39 29.00 10.94
CA ASN A 386 38.50 30.30 10.29
C ASN A 386 38.39 30.20 8.78
N ALA A 387 37.98 31.27 8.12
CA ALA A 387 37.94 31.34 6.68
C ALA A 387 39.31 31.05 6.06
N GLY A 388 39.31 30.20 5.01
CA GLY A 388 40.53 29.76 4.30
C GLY A 388 41.39 28.76 5.05
N GLU A 389 41.02 28.36 6.27
CA GLU A 389 41.75 27.36 7.05
C GLU A 389 41.55 25.95 6.48
N ARG A 390 42.65 25.15 6.54
CA ARG A 390 42.62 23.71 6.22
C ARG A 390 42.71 22.91 7.49
N LEU A 391 41.62 22.22 7.85
CA LEU A 391 41.58 21.37 9.03
C LEU A 391 41.71 19.89 8.62
N ALA A 392 42.65 19.17 9.23
CA ALA A 392 42.73 17.70 9.15
C ALA A 392 42.19 17.09 10.45
N VAL A 393 41.15 16.28 10.37
CA VAL A 393 40.55 15.55 11.50
C VAL A 393 41.07 14.12 11.51
N VAL A 394 41.92 13.77 12.45
CA VAL A 394 42.55 12.45 12.58
C VAL A 394 42.12 11.75 13.84
N GLY A 395 42.14 10.43 13.86
CA GLY A 395 41.77 9.63 15.03
C GLY A 395 41.40 8.19 14.65
N LEU A 396 41.27 7.33 15.66
CA LEU A 396 40.86 5.93 15.48
C LEU A 396 39.44 5.82 14.93
N ASN A 397 39.10 4.62 14.40
CA ASN A 397 37.73 4.33 13.98
C ASN A 397 36.82 4.46 15.21
N GLY A 398 35.66 5.14 15.02
CA GLY A 398 34.72 5.42 16.12
C GLY A 398 35.06 6.66 16.97
N ALA A 399 36.14 7.40 16.69
CA ALA A 399 36.54 8.60 17.45
C ALA A 399 35.63 9.83 17.22
N GLY A 400 34.56 9.73 16.44
CA GLY A 400 33.63 10.82 16.22
C GLY A 400 33.93 11.71 15.00
N LYS A 401 34.92 11.35 14.13
CA LYS A 401 35.29 12.17 12.95
C LYS A 401 34.10 12.45 12.03
N SER A 402 33.39 11.40 11.61
CA SER A 402 32.20 11.54 10.76
C SER A 402 31.05 12.24 11.49
N THR A 403 30.94 12.06 12.81
CA THR A 403 29.93 12.74 13.61
C THR A 403 30.17 14.25 13.63
N PHE A 404 31.44 14.68 13.75
CA PHE A 404 31.79 16.10 13.68
C PHE A 404 31.34 16.73 12.37
N ILE A 405 31.62 16.07 11.23
CA ILE A 405 31.18 16.54 9.91
C ILE A 405 29.64 16.53 9.78
N LYS A 406 28.98 15.47 10.26
CA LYS A 406 27.50 15.41 10.24
C LYS A 406 26.86 16.54 11.04
N LEU A 407 27.45 16.97 12.16
CA LEU A 407 26.99 18.12 12.94
C LEU A 407 27.29 19.45 12.25
N LEU A 408 28.47 19.60 11.66
CA LEU A 408 28.82 20.78 10.85
C LEU A 408 27.85 20.96 9.68
N LEU A 409 27.49 19.88 9.00
CA LEU A 409 26.52 19.89 7.91
C LEU A 409 25.06 20.00 8.39
N ARG A 410 24.81 20.11 9.71
CA ARG A 410 23.46 20.16 10.28
C ARG A 410 22.59 18.96 9.87
N LEU A 411 23.20 17.78 9.66
CA LEU A 411 22.49 16.51 9.46
C LEU A 411 21.91 15.98 10.78
N TYR A 412 22.51 16.42 11.90
CA TYR A 412 22.05 16.21 13.28
C TYR A 412 22.08 17.50 14.05
N GLU A 413 21.22 17.58 15.05
CA GLU A 413 21.28 18.66 16.04
C GLU A 413 22.19 18.28 17.22
N VAL A 414 22.91 19.26 17.74
CA VAL A 414 23.74 19.07 18.96
C VAL A 414 22.86 18.73 20.16
N THR A 415 23.34 17.86 21.04
CA THR A 415 22.67 17.51 22.30
C THR A 415 22.87 18.62 23.33
N GLU A 416 24.11 19.17 23.41
CA GLU A 416 24.48 20.26 24.28
C GLU A 416 25.43 21.21 23.54
N GLY A 417 25.43 22.48 23.94
CA GLY A 417 26.23 23.52 23.30
C GLY A 417 25.59 24.05 22.03
N GLU A 418 26.36 24.71 21.20
CA GLU A 418 25.90 25.34 19.96
C GLU A 418 27.01 25.39 18.91
N ILE A 419 26.56 25.40 17.63
CA ILE A 419 27.42 25.65 16.47
C ILE A 419 26.99 26.98 15.87
N LEU A 420 27.93 27.86 15.67
CA LEU A 420 27.71 29.20 15.14
C LEU A 420 28.36 29.31 13.75
N LEU A 421 27.66 30.01 12.85
CA LEU A 421 28.19 30.47 11.57
C LEU A 421 28.22 31.99 11.62
N ASN A 422 29.39 32.59 11.52
CA ASN A 422 29.61 34.03 11.64
C ASN A 422 28.93 34.63 12.90
N GLY A 423 29.00 33.92 14.04
CA GLY A 423 28.43 34.33 15.33
C GLY A 423 26.93 34.04 15.50
N VAL A 424 26.21 33.55 14.47
CA VAL A 424 24.79 33.22 14.54
C VAL A 424 24.61 31.70 14.62
N ASN A 425 23.75 31.23 15.51
CA ASN A 425 23.49 29.80 15.68
C ASN A 425 22.92 29.20 14.38
N ILE A 426 23.53 28.10 13.90
CA ILE A 426 23.15 27.45 12.64
C ILE A 426 21.69 26.99 12.60
N LYS A 427 21.05 26.78 13.75
CA LYS A 427 19.61 26.45 13.84
C LYS A 427 18.69 27.58 13.38
N GLN A 428 19.15 28.81 13.38
CA GLN A 428 18.36 29.98 12.97
C GLN A 428 18.32 30.17 11.46
N TYR A 429 19.24 29.52 10.74
CA TYR A 429 19.28 29.62 9.28
C TYR A 429 18.29 28.68 8.62
N ASN A 430 17.76 29.14 7.47
CA ASN A 430 17.05 28.27 6.54
C ASN A 430 17.99 27.14 6.07
N LYS A 431 17.55 25.90 6.20
CA LYS A 431 18.39 24.70 5.96
C LYS A 431 18.84 24.60 4.50
N HIS A 432 17.97 24.97 3.55
CA HIS A 432 18.31 24.95 2.14
C HIS A 432 19.39 25.99 1.79
N SER A 433 19.30 27.22 2.34
CA SER A 433 20.34 28.23 2.15
C SER A 433 21.65 27.84 2.85
N TYR A 434 21.56 27.18 4.02
CA TYR A 434 22.71 26.68 4.76
C TYR A 434 23.46 25.58 3.98
N TYR A 435 22.76 24.66 3.36
CA TYR A 435 23.41 23.60 2.56
C TYR A 435 24.14 24.13 1.32
N LYS A 436 23.72 25.26 0.76
CA LYS A 436 24.38 25.86 -0.42
C LYS A 436 25.80 26.36 -0.19
N ILE A 437 26.20 26.57 1.07
CA ILE A 437 27.57 27.01 1.38
C ILE A 437 28.58 25.84 1.45
N PHE A 438 28.11 24.60 1.31
CA PHE A 438 28.95 23.40 1.38
C PHE A 438 29.07 22.70 0.04
N SER A 439 30.24 22.08 -0.19
CA SER A 439 30.49 21.13 -1.27
C SER A 439 31.07 19.83 -0.66
N PRO A 440 30.23 19.00 -0.07
CA PRO A 440 30.72 17.78 0.60
C PRO A 440 31.09 16.70 -0.41
N ALA A 441 32.21 16.03 -0.21
CA ALA A 441 32.56 14.77 -0.85
C ALA A 441 32.56 13.67 0.19
N PHE A 442 31.59 12.77 0.13
CA PHE A 442 31.48 11.65 1.06
C PHE A 442 32.38 10.49 0.62
N GLN A 443 32.70 9.60 1.56
CA GLN A 443 33.52 8.42 1.30
C GLN A 443 32.80 7.44 0.34
N GLU A 444 31.48 7.29 0.51
CA GLU A 444 30.64 6.53 -0.38
C GLU A 444 29.94 7.53 -1.30
N VAL A 445 30.31 7.50 -2.59
CA VAL A 445 29.74 8.38 -3.61
C VAL A 445 28.66 7.60 -4.34
N GLU A 446 27.43 8.08 -4.26
CA GLU A 446 26.32 7.53 -5.01
C GLU A 446 26.23 8.21 -6.37
N LEU A 447 26.32 7.42 -7.43
CA LEU A 447 26.07 7.85 -8.80
C LEU A 447 24.61 7.56 -9.16
N PHE A 448 23.99 8.47 -9.86
CA PHE A 448 22.64 8.31 -10.37
C PHE A 448 22.66 7.88 -11.84
N ALA A 449 21.70 7.03 -12.21
CA ALA A 449 21.50 6.64 -13.62
C ALA A 449 20.89 7.81 -14.41
N PHE A 450 21.67 8.88 -14.53
CA PHE A 450 21.40 10.11 -15.27
C PHE A 450 22.62 10.50 -16.10
N PRO A 451 22.50 11.43 -17.08
CA PRO A 451 23.63 11.96 -17.82
C PRO A 451 24.74 12.50 -16.91
N LEU A 452 25.99 12.38 -17.35
CA LEU A 452 27.16 12.80 -16.57
C LEU A 452 27.05 14.26 -16.10
N TYR A 453 26.58 15.19 -16.96
CA TYR A 453 26.44 16.59 -16.56
C TYR A 453 25.44 16.78 -15.40
N MET A 454 24.40 15.95 -15.29
CA MET A 454 23.45 16.00 -14.18
C MET A 454 24.06 15.43 -12.89
N ASN A 455 24.88 14.39 -12.98
CA ASN A 455 25.64 13.85 -11.85
C ASN A 455 26.65 14.88 -11.31
N VAL A 456 27.30 15.64 -12.19
CA VAL A 456 28.24 16.69 -11.79
C VAL A 456 27.53 17.92 -11.19
N SER A 457 26.44 18.35 -11.79
CA SER A 457 25.70 19.55 -11.33
C SER A 457 24.76 19.27 -10.17
N MET A 458 24.42 17.99 -9.91
CA MET A 458 23.36 17.57 -8.97
C MET A 458 22.06 18.35 -9.14
N SER A 459 21.72 18.64 -10.41
CA SER A 459 20.56 19.44 -10.80
C SER A 459 19.79 18.82 -11.95
N SER A 460 18.51 19.23 -12.08
CA SER A 460 17.68 18.83 -13.23
C SER A 460 18.23 19.42 -14.54
N ALA A 461 17.88 18.78 -15.66
CA ALA A 461 18.39 19.16 -16.98
C ALA A 461 18.17 20.64 -17.36
N ASP A 462 17.03 21.20 -16.94
CA ASP A 462 16.65 22.60 -17.19
C ASP A 462 17.45 23.62 -16.35
N LYS A 463 18.08 23.18 -15.27
CA LYS A 463 18.87 24.01 -14.33
C LYS A 463 20.36 23.77 -14.42
N SER A 464 20.79 22.75 -15.15
CA SER A 464 22.19 22.36 -15.28
C SER A 464 22.89 23.19 -16.34
N ASP A 465 24.01 23.81 -15.97
CA ASP A 465 24.95 24.42 -16.91
C ASP A 465 25.96 23.36 -17.37
N LYS A 466 25.77 22.87 -18.60
CA LYS A 466 26.62 21.78 -19.17
C LYS A 466 28.07 22.21 -19.38
N GLU A 467 28.31 23.47 -19.78
CA GLU A 467 29.66 23.94 -20.01
C GLU A 467 30.44 24.08 -18.71
N LYS A 468 29.76 24.61 -17.66
CA LYS A 468 30.35 24.65 -16.31
C LYS A 468 30.61 23.27 -15.77
N ALA A 469 29.67 22.31 -15.94
CA ALA A 469 29.86 20.92 -15.53
C ALA A 469 31.05 20.29 -16.27
N ARG A 470 31.17 20.52 -17.58
CA ARG A 470 32.29 20.06 -18.38
C ARG A 470 33.63 20.61 -17.86
N GLN A 471 33.70 21.93 -17.59
CA GLN A 471 34.89 22.54 -17.03
C GLN A 471 35.28 21.89 -15.68
N CYS A 472 34.34 21.62 -14.81
CA CYS A 472 34.59 20.94 -13.53
C CYS A 472 35.19 19.53 -13.73
N VAL A 473 34.75 18.78 -14.75
CA VAL A 473 35.33 17.46 -15.11
C VAL A 473 36.77 17.61 -15.58
N ILE A 474 37.06 18.60 -16.43
CA ILE A 474 38.42 18.91 -16.93
C ILE A 474 39.30 19.33 -15.73
N ASP A 475 38.88 20.24 -14.90
CA ASP A 475 39.61 20.73 -13.73
C ASP A 475 39.93 19.63 -12.74
N SER A 476 39.09 18.57 -12.67
CA SER A 476 39.34 17.37 -11.84
C SER A 476 40.32 16.38 -12.48
N GLY A 477 40.87 16.66 -13.68
CA GLY A 477 41.84 15.82 -14.36
C GLY A 477 41.22 14.63 -15.12
N LEU A 478 39.90 14.66 -15.37
CA LEU A 478 39.19 13.58 -16.09
C LEU A 478 38.93 13.86 -17.57
N GLU A 479 39.67 14.80 -18.18
CA GLU A 479 39.52 15.20 -19.59
C GLU A 479 39.69 14.00 -20.54
N ASN A 480 40.71 13.15 -20.31
CA ASN A 480 40.95 11.98 -21.12
C ASN A 480 39.77 10.99 -21.06
N LYS A 481 39.21 10.77 -19.86
CA LYS A 481 38.02 9.92 -19.69
C LYS A 481 36.81 10.49 -20.39
N LEU A 482 36.59 11.79 -20.29
CA LEU A 482 35.51 12.47 -20.98
C LEU A 482 35.60 12.33 -22.51
N SER A 483 36.83 12.36 -23.07
CA SER A 483 37.06 12.18 -24.50
C SER A 483 36.81 10.75 -25.00
N GLU A 484 36.91 9.74 -24.13
CA GLU A 484 36.59 8.33 -24.42
C GLU A 484 35.06 8.07 -24.50
N LEU A 485 34.25 8.96 -23.96
CA LEU A 485 32.79 8.82 -23.94
C LEU A 485 32.16 9.28 -25.25
N GLU A 486 31.46 8.40 -25.98
CA GLU A 486 30.89 8.70 -27.31
C GLU A 486 29.91 9.90 -27.26
N LYS A 487 29.13 10.04 -26.17
CA LYS A 487 28.18 11.13 -25.98
C LYS A 487 28.71 12.24 -25.08
N GLY A 488 29.98 12.21 -24.69
CA GLY A 488 30.59 13.20 -23.81
C GLY A 488 29.80 13.41 -22.50
N MET A 489 29.45 14.65 -22.24
CA MET A 489 28.69 15.03 -21.04
C MET A 489 27.23 14.49 -21.00
N ASP A 490 26.67 14.08 -22.14
CA ASP A 490 25.34 13.47 -22.26
C ASP A 490 25.37 11.94 -22.11
N THR A 491 26.52 11.35 -21.81
CA THR A 491 26.63 9.91 -21.53
C THR A 491 25.89 9.57 -20.26
N GLU A 492 24.96 8.61 -20.32
CA GLU A 492 24.27 8.05 -19.16
C GLU A 492 25.26 7.29 -18.27
N ILE A 493 25.23 7.56 -16.98
CA ILE A 493 26.04 6.84 -15.99
C ILE A 493 25.22 5.68 -15.44
N LEU A 494 25.85 4.52 -15.28
CA LEU A 494 25.26 3.24 -14.90
C LEU A 494 24.33 2.62 -15.96
N LYS A 495 24.53 1.34 -16.24
CA LYS A 495 23.68 0.52 -17.16
C LYS A 495 22.41 -0.02 -16.49
N ILE A 496 21.87 0.70 -15.50
CA ILE A 496 20.70 0.24 -14.74
C ILE A 496 19.39 0.54 -15.49
N VAL A 497 19.34 1.69 -16.18
CA VAL A 497 18.13 2.19 -16.84
C VAL A 497 18.23 2.11 -18.35
N TYR A 498 19.40 2.42 -18.91
CA TYR A 498 19.67 2.46 -20.34
C TYR A 498 20.81 1.53 -20.71
N ASP A 499 20.62 0.74 -21.78
CA ASP A 499 21.60 -0.26 -22.25
C ASP A 499 22.90 0.38 -22.74
N ASP A 500 22.88 1.64 -23.15
CA ASP A 500 24.02 2.42 -23.65
C ASP A 500 24.71 3.27 -22.55
N GLY A 501 24.32 3.09 -21.30
CA GLY A 501 24.99 3.68 -20.14
C GLY A 501 26.43 3.16 -19.97
N VAL A 502 27.25 3.85 -19.18
CA VAL A 502 28.63 3.48 -18.82
C VAL A 502 28.68 3.17 -17.32
N ASP A 503 29.29 2.05 -16.93
CA ASP A 503 29.52 1.65 -15.54
C ASP A 503 30.83 2.27 -15.02
#